data_81b191929de530e531c0d8bc4f25e540
#
_entry.id   81b191929de530e531c0d8bc4f25e540
#
_cell.length_a   1.000
_cell.length_b   1.000
_cell.length_c   1.000
_cell.angle_alpha   90.00
_cell.angle_beta   90.00
_cell.angle_gamma   90.00
#
_symmetry.space_group_name_H-M   'P 1'
#
loop_
_entity.id
_entity.type
_entity.pdbx_description
1 polymer ?
#
loop_
_entity_poly.entity_id
_entity_poly.type
_entity_poly.pdbx_seq_one_letter_code
_entity_poly.pdbx_strand_id
1 'polypeptide(L)'
;MKPSHRRVSIARERDMVILPTPGVRLRFGRSLRTWYRAHHRDLPWRRTRDPYRVLVSELMLQQTQVSRVLLKYGEFLERFPTLESLARARPARVMDAWNGLGYYARARNLHRLAKSVARDGDGEAVLPNDPAGLRALPGVGAYTAGAVASFAFERRAALVDTNVARVLRRVFAPGVDATRGAGQRALWALATALLPRTGRTTYIHNQALMELGALVCTARIRHCDRCPVRAVCATYAANDS
;
A
#
# COMPACT_ATOMS: atom_id res chain seq x y z
N MET A 1 40.64 -34.80 -3.33
CA MET A 1 39.87 -33.74 -2.65
C MET A 1 39.89 -32.53 -3.54
N LYS A 2 38.75 -32.16 -4.16
CA LYS A 2 38.61 -30.93 -4.98
C LYS A 2 38.09 -29.80 -4.07
N PRO A 3 38.66 -28.60 -4.11
CA PRO A 3 38.16 -27.48 -3.29
C PRO A 3 36.80 -27.00 -3.83
N SER A 4 35.81 -26.95 -2.94
CA SER A 4 34.49 -26.42 -3.18
C SER A 4 34.56 -24.87 -3.24
N HIS A 5 34.46 -24.33 -4.44
CA HIS A 5 34.30 -22.89 -4.61
C HIS A 5 32.90 -22.48 -4.16
N ARG A 6 32.77 -21.89 -2.95
CA ARG A 6 31.62 -21.10 -2.56
C ARG A 6 31.50 -19.91 -3.51
N ARG A 7 30.50 -19.93 -4.40
CA ARG A 7 30.10 -18.74 -5.17
C ARG A 7 29.52 -17.73 -4.19
N VAL A 8 30.32 -16.73 -3.84
CA VAL A 8 29.81 -15.50 -3.24
C VAL A 8 28.97 -14.81 -4.30
N SER A 9 27.66 -14.78 -4.10
CA SER A 9 26.75 -14.02 -4.97
C SER A 9 27.01 -12.53 -4.74
N ILE A 10 27.79 -11.92 -5.62
CA ILE A 10 27.95 -10.48 -5.70
C ILE A 10 26.58 -9.95 -6.14
N ALA A 11 25.87 -9.28 -5.22
CA ALA A 11 24.67 -8.51 -5.56
C ALA A 11 25.05 -7.54 -6.69
N ARG A 12 24.38 -7.66 -7.85
CA ARG A 12 24.71 -6.82 -9.01
C ARG A 12 24.46 -5.37 -8.63
N GLU A 13 25.39 -4.47 -8.97
CA GLU A 13 25.33 -3.01 -8.75
C GLU A 13 23.98 -2.37 -9.17
N ARG A 14 23.26 -2.99 -10.07
CA ARG A 14 21.93 -2.54 -10.57
C ARG A 14 20.81 -2.54 -9.53
N ASP A 15 20.95 -3.19 -8.39
CA ASP A 15 19.94 -3.25 -7.34
C ASP A 15 20.22 -2.25 -6.19
N MET A 16 21.31 -1.47 -6.27
CA MET A 16 21.61 -0.39 -5.32
C MET A 16 20.81 0.87 -5.67
N VAL A 17 19.98 1.31 -4.73
CA VAL A 17 19.27 2.58 -4.84
C VAL A 17 20.03 3.65 -4.07
N ILE A 18 20.46 4.68 -4.76
CA ILE A 18 20.97 5.91 -4.13
C ILE A 18 19.76 6.68 -3.61
N LEU A 19 19.70 6.88 -2.30
CA LEU A 19 18.63 7.67 -1.70
C LEU A 19 18.70 9.13 -2.15
N PRO A 20 17.58 9.74 -2.54
CA PRO A 20 17.55 11.12 -2.97
C PRO A 20 17.98 12.07 -1.82
N THR A 21 18.64 13.16 -2.17
CA THR A 21 19.07 14.17 -1.19
C THR A 21 17.89 14.77 -0.42
N PRO A 22 18.11 15.34 0.77
CA PRO A 22 17.04 15.97 1.54
C PRO A 22 16.23 17.00 0.75
N GLY A 23 16.89 17.81 -0.08
CA GLY A 23 16.23 18.82 -0.93
C GLY A 23 15.31 18.19 -1.97
N VAL A 24 15.75 17.12 -2.64
CA VAL A 24 14.93 16.37 -3.60
C VAL A 24 13.74 15.72 -2.92
N ARG A 25 13.94 15.08 -1.75
CA ARG A 25 12.85 14.49 -0.97
C ARG A 25 11.78 15.52 -0.57
N LEU A 26 12.23 16.69 -0.14
CA LEU A 26 11.32 17.78 0.26
C LEU A 26 10.50 18.28 -0.94
N ARG A 27 11.16 18.54 -2.08
CA ARG A 27 10.51 19.00 -3.32
C ARG A 27 9.49 17.95 -3.80
N PHE A 28 9.92 16.71 -3.93
CA PHE A 28 9.04 15.59 -4.30
C PHE A 28 7.80 15.52 -3.42
N GLY A 29 8.00 15.45 -2.10
CA GLY A 29 6.90 15.29 -1.15
C GLY A 29 5.96 16.51 -1.13
N ARG A 30 6.46 17.73 -1.29
CA ARG A 30 5.63 18.96 -1.36
C ARG A 30 4.74 18.92 -2.61
N SER A 31 5.34 18.79 -3.80
CA SER A 31 4.62 18.80 -5.07
C SER A 31 3.57 17.68 -5.13
N LEU A 32 3.93 16.49 -4.70
CA LEU A 32 3.06 15.33 -4.65
C LEU A 32 1.82 15.57 -3.77
N ARG A 33 2.00 16.06 -2.54
CA ARG A 33 0.90 16.30 -1.61
C ARG A 33 0.02 17.48 -1.99
N THR A 34 0.60 18.54 -2.59
CA THR A 34 -0.17 19.68 -3.13
C THR A 34 -1.07 19.21 -4.27
N TRP A 35 -0.52 18.45 -5.21
CA TRP A 35 -1.31 17.87 -6.28
C TRP A 35 -2.45 16.97 -5.77
N TYR A 36 -2.16 16.09 -4.83
CA TYR A 36 -3.16 15.18 -4.27
C TYR A 36 -4.36 15.91 -3.67
N ARG A 37 -4.12 16.99 -2.92
CA ARG A 37 -5.22 17.76 -2.32
C ARG A 37 -6.20 18.33 -3.35
N ALA A 38 -5.71 18.65 -4.55
CA ALA A 38 -6.52 19.21 -5.63
C ALA A 38 -7.17 18.18 -6.55
N HIS A 39 -6.61 16.94 -6.63
CA HIS A 39 -6.96 15.99 -7.70
C HIS A 39 -7.37 14.59 -7.22
N HIS A 40 -7.39 14.34 -5.92
CA HIS A 40 -7.71 13.00 -5.43
C HIS A 40 -9.18 12.65 -5.67
N ARG A 41 -9.42 11.38 -5.98
CA ARG A 41 -10.78 10.84 -6.06
C ARG A 41 -11.39 10.77 -4.67
N ASP A 42 -12.66 11.14 -4.58
CA ASP A 42 -13.45 10.96 -3.36
C ASP A 42 -13.92 9.50 -3.27
N LEU A 43 -13.32 8.74 -2.36
CA LEU A 43 -13.60 7.32 -2.15
C LEU A 43 -14.08 7.09 -0.72
N PRO A 44 -15.12 6.24 -0.48
CA PRO A 44 -15.73 6.08 0.85
C PRO A 44 -14.73 5.72 1.95
N TRP A 45 -13.77 4.85 1.64
CA TRP A 45 -12.74 4.41 2.59
C TRP A 45 -11.67 5.48 2.90
N ARG A 46 -11.64 6.59 2.20
CA ARG A 46 -10.79 7.75 2.49
C ARG A 46 -11.41 8.73 3.47
N ARG A 47 -12.74 8.62 3.68
CA ARG A 47 -13.51 9.47 4.59
C ARG A 47 -13.52 8.97 6.04
N THR A 48 -12.95 7.81 6.30
CA THR A 48 -12.91 7.18 7.61
C THR A 48 -11.47 6.98 8.12
N ARG A 49 -11.33 6.84 9.46
CA ARG A 49 -10.12 6.37 10.14
C ARG A 49 -10.39 5.10 10.93
N ASP A 50 -11.59 4.54 10.84
CA ASP A 50 -11.93 3.28 11.45
C ASP A 50 -11.03 2.17 10.89
N PRO A 51 -10.23 1.47 11.76
CA PRO A 51 -9.26 0.48 11.30
C PRO A 51 -9.89 -0.72 10.60
N TYR A 52 -11.06 -1.14 11.04
CA TYR A 52 -11.80 -2.23 10.41
C TYR A 52 -12.26 -1.83 9.00
N ARG A 53 -12.87 -0.68 8.86
CA ARG A 53 -13.35 -0.16 7.57
C ARG A 53 -12.21 0.04 6.58
N VAL A 54 -11.06 0.56 7.04
CA VAL A 54 -9.84 0.69 6.22
C VAL A 54 -9.33 -0.69 5.82
N LEU A 55 -9.22 -1.63 6.75
CA LEU A 55 -8.77 -3.00 6.47
C LEU A 55 -9.66 -3.70 5.42
N VAL A 56 -10.98 -3.59 5.55
CA VAL A 56 -11.93 -4.15 4.58
C VAL A 56 -11.66 -3.60 3.18
N SER A 57 -11.53 -2.28 3.04
CA SER A 57 -11.24 -1.66 1.73
C SER A 57 -9.91 -2.11 1.15
N GLU A 58 -8.85 -2.16 1.96
CA GLU A 58 -7.53 -2.60 1.51
C GLU A 58 -7.51 -4.04 1.00
N LEU A 59 -8.24 -4.94 1.68
CA LEU A 59 -8.38 -6.33 1.22
C LEU A 59 -9.28 -6.44 -0.02
N MET A 60 -10.33 -5.64 -0.13
CA MET A 60 -11.19 -5.63 -1.33
C MET A 60 -10.45 -5.12 -2.56
N LEU A 61 -9.59 -4.11 -2.41
CA LEU A 61 -8.84 -3.47 -3.49
C LEU A 61 -7.69 -4.34 -4.05
N GLN A 62 -7.27 -5.38 -3.34
CA GLN A 62 -6.25 -6.30 -3.85
C GLN A 62 -6.75 -6.98 -5.14
N GLN A 63 -6.11 -6.69 -6.27
CA GLN A 63 -6.43 -7.24 -7.59
C GLN A 63 -7.90 -7.04 -8.04
N THR A 64 -8.59 -6.04 -7.50
CA THR A 64 -9.97 -5.69 -7.87
C THR A 64 -10.05 -4.23 -8.25
N GLN A 65 -10.79 -3.92 -9.31
CA GLN A 65 -10.99 -2.55 -9.78
C GLN A 65 -11.79 -1.73 -8.76
N VAL A 66 -11.42 -0.45 -8.61
CA VAL A 66 -12.08 0.50 -7.70
C VAL A 66 -13.59 0.57 -7.92
N SER A 67 -14.05 0.60 -9.18
CA SER A 67 -15.47 0.63 -9.52
C SER A 67 -16.26 -0.54 -8.93
N ARG A 68 -15.67 -1.74 -8.95
CA ARG A 68 -16.30 -2.95 -8.37
C ARG A 68 -16.32 -2.91 -6.84
N VAL A 69 -15.24 -2.40 -6.23
CA VAL A 69 -15.20 -2.24 -4.76
C VAL A 69 -16.21 -1.20 -4.29
N LEU A 70 -16.41 -0.11 -5.01
CA LEU A 70 -17.43 0.91 -4.69
C LEU A 70 -18.84 0.32 -4.56
N LEU A 71 -19.19 -0.66 -5.39
CA LEU A 71 -20.50 -1.32 -5.36
C LEU A 71 -20.66 -2.26 -4.15
N LYS A 72 -19.57 -2.80 -3.61
CA LYS A 72 -19.60 -3.86 -2.60
C LYS A 72 -19.19 -3.42 -1.20
N TYR A 73 -18.46 -2.34 -1.08
CA TYR A 73 -17.89 -1.90 0.20
C TYR A 73 -18.97 -1.51 1.22
N GLY A 74 -19.96 -0.71 0.80
CA GLY A 74 -21.08 -0.32 1.66
C GLY A 74 -21.92 -1.51 2.08
N GLU A 75 -22.35 -2.34 1.11
CA GLU A 75 -23.14 -3.55 1.33
C GLU A 75 -22.47 -4.51 2.32
N PHE A 76 -21.16 -4.70 2.22
CA PHE A 76 -20.41 -5.55 3.13
C PHE A 76 -20.39 -4.98 4.56
N LEU A 77 -20.17 -3.68 4.72
CA LEU A 77 -20.15 -3.03 6.03
C LEU A 77 -21.54 -2.91 6.69
N GLU A 78 -22.61 -2.86 5.91
CA GLU A 78 -23.97 -2.96 6.42
C GLU A 78 -24.26 -4.36 6.98
N ARG A 79 -23.78 -5.42 6.30
CA ARG A 79 -23.95 -6.81 6.77
C ARG A 79 -23.05 -7.14 7.96
N PHE A 80 -21.85 -6.55 8.03
CA PHE A 80 -20.84 -6.76 9.07
C PHE A 80 -20.26 -5.42 9.52
N PRO A 81 -20.97 -4.68 10.38
CA PRO A 81 -20.58 -3.32 10.77
C PRO A 81 -19.32 -3.25 11.64
N THR A 82 -18.98 -4.36 12.34
CA THR A 82 -17.82 -4.43 13.25
C THR A 82 -17.03 -5.73 13.05
N LEU A 83 -15.80 -5.77 13.60
CA LEU A 83 -14.97 -6.98 13.64
C LEU A 83 -15.67 -8.13 14.37
N GLU A 84 -16.38 -7.85 15.45
CA GLU A 84 -17.12 -8.84 16.24
C GLU A 84 -18.29 -9.44 15.44
N SER A 85 -19.04 -8.58 14.72
CA SER A 85 -20.14 -9.04 13.88
C SER A 85 -19.63 -9.95 12.75
N LEU A 86 -18.49 -9.61 12.18
CA LEU A 86 -17.82 -10.42 11.17
C LEU A 86 -17.28 -11.73 11.78
N ALA A 87 -16.66 -11.69 12.97
CA ALA A 87 -16.12 -12.87 13.65
C ALA A 87 -17.19 -13.92 13.97
N ARG A 88 -18.38 -13.47 14.40
CA ARG A 88 -19.54 -14.33 14.72
C ARG A 88 -20.27 -14.86 13.49
N ALA A 89 -20.02 -14.29 12.32
CA ALA A 89 -20.72 -14.67 11.11
C ALA A 89 -20.41 -16.11 10.66
N ARG A 90 -21.38 -16.79 10.07
CA ARG A 90 -21.13 -18.07 9.41
C ARG A 90 -20.26 -17.87 8.16
N PRO A 91 -19.26 -18.73 7.89
CA PRO A 91 -18.38 -18.58 6.73
C PRO A 91 -19.13 -18.40 5.40
N ALA A 92 -20.22 -19.12 5.19
CA ALA A 92 -21.04 -19.02 3.98
C ALA A 92 -21.59 -17.59 3.77
N ARG A 93 -22.04 -16.91 4.85
CA ARG A 93 -22.55 -15.53 4.75
C ARG A 93 -21.46 -14.53 4.38
N VAL A 94 -20.23 -14.75 4.88
CA VAL A 94 -19.08 -13.90 4.53
C VAL A 94 -18.70 -14.11 3.06
N MET A 95 -18.72 -15.35 2.59
CA MET A 95 -18.46 -15.67 1.17
C MET A 95 -19.52 -15.09 0.25
N ASP A 96 -20.80 -15.15 0.63
CA ASP A 96 -21.91 -14.55 -0.11
C ASP A 96 -21.75 -13.02 -0.23
N ALA A 97 -21.48 -12.33 0.89
CA ALA A 97 -21.26 -10.88 0.89
C ALA A 97 -20.05 -10.45 0.05
N TRP A 98 -19.06 -11.36 -0.14
CA TRP A 98 -17.87 -11.12 -0.96
C TRP A 98 -18.08 -11.44 -2.44
N ASN A 99 -19.25 -11.97 -2.80
CA ASN A 99 -19.53 -12.39 -4.17
C ASN A 99 -19.35 -11.23 -5.17
N GLY A 100 -18.73 -11.53 -6.32
CA GLY A 100 -18.43 -10.57 -7.35
C GLY A 100 -17.07 -9.87 -7.20
N LEU A 101 -16.37 -9.97 -6.06
CA LEU A 101 -15.02 -9.40 -5.89
C LEU A 101 -13.91 -10.37 -6.34
N GLY A 102 -14.18 -11.67 -6.40
CA GLY A 102 -13.18 -12.68 -6.72
C GLY A 102 -12.14 -12.89 -5.61
N TYR A 103 -11.13 -13.73 -5.88
CA TYR A 103 -10.01 -13.99 -4.94
C TYR A 103 -10.50 -14.25 -3.50
N TYR A 104 -11.41 -15.20 -3.33
CA TYR A 104 -12.13 -15.51 -2.07
C TYR A 104 -11.21 -15.84 -0.89
N ALA A 105 -9.94 -16.16 -1.13
CA ALA A 105 -8.95 -16.33 -0.06
C ALA A 105 -8.84 -15.07 0.82
N ARG A 106 -9.06 -13.88 0.27
CA ARG A 106 -9.05 -12.61 1.02
C ARG A 106 -10.20 -12.54 2.02
N ALA A 107 -11.40 -12.94 1.61
CA ALA A 107 -12.56 -13.00 2.49
C ALA A 107 -12.36 -14.02 3.62
N ARG A 108 -11.82 -15.20 3.30
CA ARG A 108 -11.48 -16.22 4.31
C ARG A 108 -10.42 -15.71 5.29
N ASN A 109 -9.42 -15.00 4.80
CA ASN A 109 -8.38 -14.40 5.63
C ASN A 109 -8.94 -13.31 6.54
N LEU A 110 -9.76 -12.40 6.00
CA LEU A 110 -10.43 -11.35 6.78
C LEU A 110 -11.33 -11.96 7.87
N HIS A 111 -12.08 -13.01 7.57
CA HIS A 111 -12.91 -13.70 8.56
C HIS A 111 -12.06 -14.39 9.65
N ARG A 112 -10.94 -15.05 9.26
CA ARG A 112 -10.01 -15.66 10.24
C ARG A 112 -9.36 -14.60 11.12
N LEU A 113 -8.96 -13.48 10.53
CA LEU A 113 -8.42 -12.33 11.24
C LEU A 113 -9.43 -11.80 12.26
N ALA A 114 -10.67 -11.55 11.85
CA ALA A 114 -11.70 -11.09 12.76
C ALA A 114 -11.88 -12.05 13.95
N LYS A 115 -11.86 -13.35 13.70
CA LYS A 115 -11.93 -14.37 14.74
C LYS A 115 -10.71 -14.39 15.67
N SER A 116 -9.50 -14.18 15.17
CA SER A 116 -8.31 -14.16 16.03
C SER A 116 -8.33 -12.97 16.97
N VAL A 117 -8.66 -11.78 16.46
CA VAL A 117 -8.73 -10.55 17.25
C VAL A 117 -9.87 -10.59 18.29
N ALA A 118 -11.03 -11.20 17.93
CA ALA A 118 -12.16 -11.34 18.85
C ALA A 118 -11.94 -12.40 19.95
N ARG A 119 -10.96 -13.31 19.82
CA ARG A 119 -10.66 -14.36 20.81
C ARG A 119 -9.75 -13.90 21.94
N ASP A 120 -8.98 -12.84 21.72
CA ASP A 120 -7.91 -12.46 22.64
C ASP A 120 -8.39 -11.61 23.84
N GLY A 121 -9.72 -11.57 24.13
CA GLY A 121 -10.23 -10.92 25.33
C GLY A 121 -11.75 -10.83 25.42
N ASP A 122 -12.24 -10.62 26.65
CA ASP A 122 -13.64 -10.32 26.96
C ASP A 122 -14.05 -8.88 26.57
N GLY A 123 -13.17 -8.18 25.85
CA GLY A 123 -13.35 -6.79 25.41
C GLY A 123 -13.68 -6.62 23.93
N GLU A 124 -13.74 -5.38 23.52
CA GLU A 124 -13.91 -4.97 22.12
C GLU A 124 -12.75 -5.49 21.26
N ALA A 125 -13.04 -6.03 20.06
CA ALA A 125 -12.01 -6.51 19.14
C ALA A 125 -11.19 -5.35 18.57
N VAL A 126 -9.95 -5.20 19.02
CA VAL A 126 -9.07 -4.10 18.64
C VAL A 126 -7.95 -4.57 17.73
N LEU A 127 -7.79 -3.92 16.58
CA LEU A 127 -6.65 -4.16 15.69
C LEU A 127 -5.37 -3.53 16.26
N PRO A 128 -4.20 -4.21 16.15
CA PRO A 128 -2.91 -3.59 16.45
C PRO A 128 -2.73 -2.28 15.67
N ASN A 129 -2.09 -1.31 16.30
CA ASN A 129 -1.91 0.03 15.71
C ASN A 129 -0.52 0.26 15.09
N ASP A 130 0.29 -0.78 15.01
CA ASP A 130 1.64 -0.76 14.44
C ASP A 130 1.80 -1.80 13.31
N PRO A 131 2.75 -1.60 12.37
CA PRO A 131 2.91 -2.49 11.23
C PRO A 131 3.32 -3.92 11.60
N ALA A 132 4.04 -4.15 12.70
CA ALA A 132 4.51 -5.47 13.11
C ALA A 132 3.34 -6.31 13.64
N GLY A 133 2.55 -5.76 14.56
CA GLY A 133 1.35 -6.39 15.08
C GLY A 133 0.31 -6.67 13.98
N LEU A 134 0.06 -5.69 13.10
CA LEU A 134 -0.84 -5.89 11.94
C LEU A 134 -0.36 -7.01 11.03
N ARG A 135 0.96 -7.11 10.77
CA ARG A 135 1.54 -8.14 9.90
C ARG A 135 1.44 -9.55 10.47
N ALA A 136 1.31 -9.70 11.76
CA ALA A 136 1.10 -10.99 12.42
C ALA A 136 -0.31 -11.57 12.18
N LEU A 137 -1.26 -10.73 11.74
CA LEU A 137 -2.65 -11.15 11.52
C LEU A 137 -2.81 -11.98 10.24
N PRO A 138 -3.76 -12.92 10.21
CA PRO A 138 -4.03 -13.77 9.05
C PRO A 138 -4.29 -12.98 7.77
N GLY A 139 -3.49 -13.23 6.72
CA GLY A 139 -3.66 -12.62 5.40
C GLY A 139 -3.20 -11.17 5.26
N VAL A 140 -2.57 -10.61 6.29
CA VAL A 140 -2.02 -9.26 6.27
C VAL A 140 -0.55 -9.30 5.85
N GLY A 141 -0.27 -8.85 4.63
CA GLY A 141 1.09 -8.66 4.12
C GLY A 141 1.69 -7.31 4.52
N ALA A 142 2.97 -7.11 4.16
CA ALA A 142 3.69 -5.87 4.46
C ALA A 142 2.97 -4.60 3.93
N TYR A 143 2.42 -4.67 2.71
CA TYR A 143 1.63 -3.57 2.14
C TYR A 143 0.40 -3.25 3.00
N THR A 144 -0.46 -4.25 3.26
CA THR A 144 -1.70 -4.06 4.01
C THR A 144 -1.43 -3.56 5.43
N ALA A 145 -0.40 -4.10 6.10
CA ALA A 145 0.03 -3.62 7.42
C ALA A 145 0.46 -2.15 7.39
N GLY A 146 1.28 -1.75 6.43
CA GLY A 146 1.69 -0.35 6.24
C GLY A 146 0.51 0.57 5.90
N ALA A 147 -0.42 0.11 5.07
CA ALA A 147 -1.61 0.86 4.68
C ALA A 147 -2.54 1.10 5.87
N VAL A 148 -2.91 0.05 6.60
CA VAL A 148 -3.78 0.17 7.79
C VAL A 148 -3.12 1.02 8.88
N ALA A 149 -1.83 0.80 9.18
CA ALA A 149 -1.09 1.61 10.15
C ALA A 149 -1.07 3.11 9.75
N SER A 150 -0.85 3.39 8.46
CA SER A 150 -0.82 4.76 7.95
C SER A 150 -2.21 5.39 7.85
N PHE A 151 -3.22 4.66 7.35
CA PHE A 151 -4.51 5.25 6.98
C PHE A 151 -5.50 5.28 8.14
N ALA A 152 -5.47 4.31 9.03
CA ALA A 152 -6.34 4.27 10.19
C ALA A 152 -5.72 4.91 11.43
N PHE A 153 -4.46 4.60 11.69
CA PHE A 153 -3.79 5.02 12.92
C PHE A 153 -2.82 6.21 12.76
N GLU A 154 -2.75 6.77 11.55
CA GLU A 154 -1.82 7.86 11.21
C GLU A 154 -0.38 7.59 11.67
N ARG A 155 0.06 6.32 11.60
CA ARG A 155 1.44 5.95 11.90
C ARG A 155 2.36 6.33 10.73
N ARG A 156 3.61 6.63 11.06
CA ARG A 156 4.66 6.86 10.08
C ARG A 156 5.14 5.52 9.51
N ALA A 157 4.32 4.92 8.65
CA ALA A 157 4.55 3.61 8.04
C ALA A 157 4.62 3.72 6.51
N ALA A 158 5.62 3.08 5.91
CA ALA A 158 5.72 2.95 4.47
C ALA A 158 4.73 1.89 3.95
N LEU A 159 4.36 2.03 2.69
CA LEU A 159 3.64 1.02 1.93
C LEU A 159 4.17 0.99 0.49
N VAL A 160 4.19 -0.20 -0.10
CA VAL A 160 4.61 -0.38 -1.49
C VAL A 160 3.68 -1.39 -2.15
N ASP A 161 2.75 -0.89 -2.96
CA ASP A 161 1.95 -1.68 -3.89
C ASP A 161 2.56 -1.61 -5.30
N THR A 162 1.90 -2.19 -6.30
CA THR A 162 2.36 -2.16 -7.69
C THR A 162 2.38 -0.74 -8.27
N ASN A 163 1.51 0.16 -7.84
CA ASN A 163 1.46 1.55 -8.28
C ASN A 163 2.62 2.34 -7.67
N VAL A 164 2.79 2.23 -6.35
CA VAL A 164 3.89 2.88 -5.61
C VAL A 164 5.24 2.39 -6.11
N ALA A 165 5.42 1.07 -6.25
CA ALA A 165 6.65 0.48 -6.78
C ALA A 165 7.00 1.05 -8.16
N ARG A 166 6.02 1.15 -9.06
CA ARG A 166 6.19 1.71 -10.39
C ARG A 166 6.57 3.20 -10.37
N VAL A 167 5.88 4.00 -9.54
CA VAL A 167 6.19 5.44 -9.38
C VAL A 167 7.61 5.62 -8.84
N LEU A 168 7.95 4.95 -7.74
CA LEU A 168 9.28 5.06 -7.12
C LEU A 168 10.39 4.63 -8.07
N ARG A 169 10.20 3.52 -8.78
CA ARG A 169 11.14 3.05 -9.79
C ARG A 169 11.35 4.10 -10.87
N ARG A 170 10.28 4.61 -11.48
CA ARG A 170 10.40 5.59 -12.56
C ARG A 170 11.00 6.92 -12.11
N VAL A 171 10.66 7.37 -10.92
CA VAL A 171 11.12 8.67 -10.43
C VAL A 171 12.57 8.63 -9.94
N PHE A 172 12.98 7.57 -9.21
CA PHE A 172 14.25 7.56 -8.50
C PHE A 172 15.18 6.40 -8.86
N ALA A 173 14.66 5.32 -9.42
CA ALA A 173 15.41 4.07 -9.55
C ALA A 173 15.07 3.29 -10.83
N PRO A 174 15.20 3.90 -12.02
CA PRO A 174 14.74 3.29 -13.28
C PRO A 174 15.42 1.95 -13.61
N GLY A 175 16.63 1.71 -13.12
CA GLY A 175 17.38 0.47 -13.31
C GLY A 175 17.02 -0.67 -12.36
N VAL A 176 16.21 -0.43 -11.31
CA VAL A 176 15.86 -1.45 -10.31
C VAL A 176 14.84 -2.44 -10.88
N ASP A 177 15.14 -3.73 -10.74
CA ASP A 177 14.24 -4.82 -11.07
C ASP A 177 13.30 -5.12 -9.90
N ALA A 178 12.09 -4.58 -9.95
CA ALA A 178 11.06 -4.76 -8.92
C ALA A 178 10.54 -6.20 -8.78
N THR A 179 10.88 -7.12 -9.70
CA THR A 179 10.49 -8.55 -9.61
C THR A 179 11.40 -9.34 -8.70
N ARG A 180 12.59 -8.84 -8.41
CA ARG A 180 13.60 -9.48 -7.57
C ARG A 180 13.50 -9.02 -6.12
N GLY A 181 13.82 -9.92 -5.18
CA GLY A 181 13.79 -9.61 -3.75
C GLY A 181 14.72 -8.44 -3.35
N ALA A 182 15.89 -8.30 -4.01
CA ALA A 182 16.79 -7.15 -3.78
C ALA A 182 16.15 -5.84 -4.23
N GLY A 183 15.56 -5.80 -5.43
CA GLY A 183 14.88 -4.60 -5.93
C GLY A 183 13.64 -4.24 -5.12
N GLN A 184 12.88 -5.24 -4.66
CA GLN A 184 11.77 -4.98 -3.73
C GLN A 184 12.25 -4.34 -2.43
N ARG A 185 13.33 -4.87 -1.80
CA ARG A 185 13.92 -4.27 -0.60
C ARG A 185 14.38 -2.83 -0.85
N ALA A 186 15.00 -2.57 -1.99
CA ALA A 186 15.44 -1.22 -2.39
C ALA A 186 14.27 -0.25 -2.51
N LEU A 187 13.15 -0.66 -3.12
CA LEU A 187 11.95 0.17 -3.22
C LEU A 187 11.27 0.41 -1.86
N TRP A 188 11.29 -0.56 -0.96
CA TRP A 188 10.82 -0.38 0.42
C TRP A 188 11.70 0.58 1.21
N ALA A 189 13.03 0.48 1.08
CA ALA A 189 13.98 1.42 1.69
C ALA A 189 13.74 2.85 1.17
N LEU A 190 13.54 3.00 -0.14
CA LEU A 190 13.22 4.28 -0.77
C LEU A 190 11.90 4.85 -0.28
N ALA A 191 10.82 4.04 -0.24
CA ALA A 191 9.53 4.45 0.29
C ALA A 191 9.66 4.95 1.75
N THR A 192 10.42 4.23 2.58
CA THR A 192 10.69 4.62 3.97
C THR A 192 11.46 5.93 4.09
N ALA A 193 12.49 6.13 3.25
CA ALA A 193 13.30 7.35 3.23
C ALA A 193 12.52 8.59 2.78
N LEU A 194 11.47 8.41 1.98
CA LEU A 194 10.61 9.48 1.48
C LEU A 194 9.49 9.88 2.45
N LEU A 195 9.28 9.12 3.53
CA LEU A 195 8.21 9.42 4.50
C LEU A 195 8.41 10.78 5.17
N PRO A 196 7.35 11.58 5.27
CA PRO A 196 7.34 12.78 6.08
C PRO A 196 7.61 12.51 7.58
N ARG A 197 7.80 13.58 8.35
CA ARG A 197 8.12 13.46 9.77
C ARG A 197 6.94 13.00 10.63
N THR A 198 5.70 13.37 10.28
CA THR A 198 4.49 13.08 11.08
C THR A 198 3.61 12.04 10.41
N GLY A 199 2.86 11.28 11.19
CA GLY A 199 1.92 10.28 10.69
C GLY A 199 0.80 10.89 9.85
N ARG A 200 0.21 12.00 10.29
CA ARG A 200 -0.81 12.72 9.52
C ARG A 200 -0.32 13.14 8.13
N THR A 201 0.91 13.62 8.03
CA THR A 201 1.48 13.97 6.71
C THR A 201 1.84 12.72 5.92
N THR A 202 2.24 11.63 6.60
CA THR A 202 2.50 10.31 5.98
C THR A 202 1.23 9.74 5.35
N TYR A 203 0.07 9.84 6.00
CA TYR A 203 -1.22 9.48 5.43
C TYR A 203 -1.43 10.14 4.06
N ILE A 204 -1.31 11.47 3.99
CA ILE A 204 -1.50 12.23 2.74
C ILE A 204 -0.45 11.82 1.70
N HIS A 205 0.79 11.62 2.10
CA HIS A 205 1.89 11.25 1.21
C HIS A 205 1.66 9.86 0.58
N ASN A 206 1.29 8.87 1.37
CA ASN A 206 1.03 7.51 0.90
C ASN A 206 -0.19 7.45 -0.03
N GLN A 207 -1.28 8.12 0.32
CA GLN A 207 -2.45 8.26 -0.56
C GLN A 207 -2.09 8.94 -1.88
N ALA A 208 -1.26 9.98 -1.83
CA ALA A 208 -0.81 10.73 -3.00
C ALA A 208 0.07 9.89 -3.94
N LEU A 209 0.95 9.04 -3.40
CA LEU A 209 1.75 8.10 -4.18
C LEU A 209 0.89 7.09 -4.94
N MET A 210 -0.07 6.49 -4.25
CA MET A 210 -1.00 5.55 -4.86
C MET A 210 -1.84 6.22 -5.96
N GLU A 211 -2.36 7.42 -5.68
CA GLU A 211 -3.19 8.17 -6.62
C GLU A 211 -2.41 8.63 -7.85
N LEU A 212 -1.16 9.08 -7.69
CA LEU A 212 -0.26 9.42 -8.80
C LEU A 212 -0.04 8.22 -9.70
N GLY A 213 0.19 7.04 -9.13
CA GLY A 213 0.33 5.80 -9.88
C GLY A 213 -0.95 5.38 -10.59
N ALA A 214 -2.12 5.65 -10.02
CA ALA A 214 -3.39 5.30 -10.61
C ALA A 214 -3.84 6.24 -11.74
N LEU A 215 -3.56 7.55 -11.64
CA LEU A 215 -4.14 8.58 -12.51
C LEU A 215 -3.14 9.20 -13.49
N VAL A 216 -1.87 9.26 -13.16
CA VAL A 216 -0.85 9.99 -13.93
C VAL A 216 0.26 9.08 -14.42
N CYS A 217 0.96 8.41 -13.51
CA CYS A 217 2.07 7.52 -13.82
C CYS A 217 1.57 6.08 -13.97
N THR A 218 0.62 5.84 -14.90
CA THR A 218 -0.05 4.54 -15.03
C THR A 218 0.86 3.45 -15.63
N ALA A 219 0.39 2.21 -15.66
CA ALA A 219 1.18 1.10 -16.19
C ALA A 219 1.46 1.25 -17.68
N ARG A 220 0.44 1.64 -18.46
CA ARG A 220 0.51 1.72 -19.93
C ARG A 220 0.85 3.12 -20.41
N ILE A 221 0.25 4.15 -19.83
CA ILE A 221 0.35 5.55 -20.29
C ILE A 221 1.00 6.38 -19.18
N ARG A 222 1.92 7.26 -19.58
CA ARG A 222 2.58 8.23 -18.69
C ARG A 222 2.13 9.62 -19.07
N HIS A 223 1.34 10.26 -18.24
CA HIS A 223 0.91 11.66 -18.44
C HIS A 223 1.93 12.61 -17.82
N CYS A 224 3.15 12.66 -18.40
CA CYS A 224 4.27 13.44 -17.89
C CYS A 224 4.05 14.95 -17.97
N ASP A 225 3.23 15.42 -18.89
CA ASP A 225 2.79 16.79 -19.07
C ASP A 225 2.13 17.37 -17.81
N ARG A 226 1.29 16.60 -17.14
CA ARG A 226 0.58 16.98 -15.91
C ARG A 226 1.15 16.37 -14.63
N CYS A 227 2.36 15.76 -14.71
CA CYS A 227 2.95 15.09 -13.56
C CYS A 227 3.54 16.09 -12.56
N PRO A 228 3.08 16.11 -11.27
CA PRO A 228 3.55 17.07 -10.28
C PRO A 228 5.01 16.88 -9.86
N VAL A 229 5.57 15.69 -10.11
CA VAL A 229 6.94 15.32 -9.72
C VAL A 229 7.90 15.23 -10.90
N ARG A 230 7.50 15.71 -12.08
CA ARG A 230 8.29 15.69 -13.31
C ARG A 230 9.71 16.25 -13.12
N ALA A 231 9.81 17.37 -12.43
CA ALA A 231 11.09 18.07 -12.20
C ALA A 231 12.15 17.28 -11.41
N VAL A 232 11.77 16.17 -10.77
CA VAL A 232 12.68 15.28 -10.02
C VAL A 232 12.66 13.85 -10.55
N CYS A 233 12.07 13.62 -11.72
CA CYS A 233 11.86 12.29 -12.28
C CYS A 233 13.04 11.88 -13.17
N ALA A 234 13.81 10.87 -12.74
CA ALA A 234 14.94 10.34 -13.51
C ALA A 234 14.53 9.79 -14.89
N THR A 235 13.38 9.07 -14.94
CA THR A 235 12.89 8.54 -16.24
C THR A 235 12.46 9.66 -17.20
N TYR A 236 11.93 10.77 -16.69
CA TYR A 236 11.57 11.90 -17.56
C TYR A 236 12.82 12.59 -18.09
N ALA A 237 13.77 12.89 -17.21
CA ALA A 237 15.04 13.53 -17.62
C ALA A 237 15.81 12.71 -18.69
N ALA A 238 15.79 11.36 -18.57
CA ALA A 238 16.47 10.51 -19.55
C ALA A 238 15.74 10.39 -20.91
N ASN A 239 14.47 10.79 -21.02
CA ASN A 239 13.74 10.79 -22.31
C ASN A 239 13.68 12.18 -22.95
N ASP A 240 14.08 13.24 -22.24
CA ASP A 240 14.10 14.64 -22.70
C ASP A 240 15.53 15.02 -23.20
N SER A 241 16.48 14.09 -23.08
CA SER A 241 17.87 14.18 -23.54
C SER A 241 18.05 13.45 -24.85
#